data_f0d000e1793e7b283984750c591fcba5
#
_entry.id   f0d000e1793e7b283984750c591fcba5
#
_cell.length_a   1.000
_cell.length_b   1.000
_cell.length_c   1.000
_cell.angle_alpha   90.00
_cell.angle_beta   90.00
_cell.angle_gamma   90.00
#
_symmetry.space_group_name_H-M   'P 1'
#
loop_
_entity.id
_entity.type
_entity.pdbx_description
1 polymer ?
#
loop_
_entity_poly.entity_id
_entity_poly.type
_entity_poly.pdbx_seq_one_letter_code
_entity_poly.pdbx_strand_id
1 'polypeptide(L)'
;MAGHTHIVGAGLAGLSAAINLLKAGRDVSLYEASGYAGGRCRSYHDATLDHRIDNGNHLVLSGNRAVMGYLKEIGASDSLTGPTAPEFPFYDLESAEQWTVALDAGFLPRAMLSKGGRVPGARRLDYLKAFHLAFAGKEATVAQCLGPDNALYRRFWEPLAVAVLNTDGDEAAASLLWPVIFGRGGSACRPLTAKVGLSESFVDPALAVLKDRGAEVSFNNRLRKLTIDSNRVTALTLGQDTVNLGEGDSIILAVPPSAAAELVPGLGAPDDFRAIVNGHFRLPQKTEGFSFLGLIGGVAQWLFVRGDIVSVTVSAADDLVEQPTEVIAGRLWADVAKALNLGVAPMPTWRIVKEKRATFAQTPSQVGRRPPARTALNNLFLAGDWTDTGLPATIEGTLRSGVMASDADLENLN
;
A
#
# COMPACT_ATOMS: atom_id res chain seq x y z
N MET A 1 15.82 -1.12 34.37
CA MET A 1 15.96 -2.23 33.39
C MET A 1 15.42 -1.69 32.07
N ALA A 2 16.09 -1.97 30.96
CA ALA A 2 15.55 -1.61 29.64
C ALA A 2 14.23 -2.38 29.48
N GLY A 3 13.11 -1.69 29.29
CA GLY A 3 11.81 -2.32 29.13
C GLY A 3 11.73 -3.08 27.80
N HIS A 4 10.73 -3.92 27.64
CA HIS A 4 10.48 -4.75 26.47
C HIS A 4 9.30 -4.19 25.66
N THR A 5 9.38 -4.25 24.33
CA THR A 5 8.26 -3.83 23.46
C THR A 5 7.59 -5.04 22.82
N HIS A 6 6.30 -5.21 23.10
CA HIS A 6 5.45 -6.24 22.51
C HIS A 6 4.73 -5.68 21.27
N ILE A 7 5.03 -6.21 20.10
CA ILE A 7 4.41 -5.79 18.83
C ILE A 7 3.38 -6.83 18.41
N VAL A 8 2.17 -6.38 18.10
CA VAL A 8 1.07 -7.26 17.67
C VAL A 8 0.74 -6.97 16.22
N GLY A 9 0.99 -7.95 15.37
CA GLY A 9 0.83 -7.90 13.90
C GLY A 9 2.17 -7.85 13.17
N ALA A 10 2.48 -8.90 12.40
CA ALA A 10 3.69 -9.00 11.57
C ALA A 10 3.46 -8.50 10.12
N GLY A 11 2.57 -7.54 9.91
CA GLY A 11 2.48 -6.75 8.69
C GLY A 11 3.63 -5.76 8.59
N LEU A 12 3.75 -5.02 7.47
CA LEU A 12 4.87 -4.09 7.26
C LEU A 12 4.99 -3.00 8.35
N ALA A 13 3.89 -2.58 8.95
CA ALA A 13 3.92 -1.61 10.06
C ALA A 13 4.62 -2.21 11.29
N GLY A 14 4.25 -3.42 11.69
CA GLY A 14 4.89 -4.10 12.82
C GLY A 14 6.34 -4.48 12.55
N LEU A 15 6.65 -4.97 11.35
CA LEU A 15 8.03 -5.25 10.94
C LEU A 15 8.90 -3.98 10.96
N SER A 16 8.37 -2.86 10.46
CA SER A 16 9.06 -1.56 10.48
C SER A 16 9.31 -1.07 11.90
N ALA A 17 8.33 -1.18 12.78
CA ALA A 17 8.49 -0.81 14.19
C ALA A 17 9.54 -1.68 14.87
N ALA A 18 9.49 -3.00 14.66
CA ALA A 18 10.45 -3.95 15.23
C ALA A 18 11.89 -3.64 14.81
N ILE A 19 12.13 -3.41 13.51
CA ILE A 19 13.45 -3.07 12.98
C ILE A 19 13.97 -1.76 13.61
N ASN A 20 13.11 -0.73 13.72
CA ASN A 20 13.51 0.56 14.30
C ASN A 20 13.84 0.44 15.80
N LEU A 21 13.05 -0.30 16.57
CA LEU A 21 13.31 -0.55 17.99
C LEU A 21 14.59 -1.34 18.25
N LEU A 22 14.79 -2.43 17.51
CA LEU A 22 16.03 -3.22 17.60
C LEU A 22 17.29 -2.41 17.23
N LYS A 23 17.16 -1.49 16.28
CA LYS A 23 18.25 -0.55 15.93
C LYS A 23 18.57 0.40 17.09
N ALA A 24 17.56 0.78 17.87
CA ALA A 24 17.73 1.59 19.08
C ALA A 24 18.16 0.77 20.32
N GLY A 25 18.38 -0.55 20.19
CA GLY A 25 18.78 -1.43 21.29
C GLY A 25 17.65 -1.86 22.22
N ARG A 26 16.41 -1.78 21.78
CA ARG A 26 15.22 -2.19 22.53
C ARG A 26 14.92 -3.67 22.26
N ASP A 27 14.61 -4.44 23.29
CA ASP A 27 14.14 -5.81 23.15
C ASP A 27 12.72 -5.87 22.62
N VAL A 28 12.46 -6.80 21.69
CA VAL A 28 11.19 -6.90 20.97
C VAL A 28 10.67 -8.33 20.90
N SER A 29 9.38 -8.51 21.18
CA SER A 29 8.61 -9.71 20.80
C SER A 29 7.53 -9.32 19.79
N LEU A 30 7.43 -10.08 18.69
CA LEU A 30 6.47 -9.87 17.61
C LEU A 30 5.47 -11.03 17.55
N TYR A 31 4.18 -10.73 17.63
CA TYR A 31 3.09 -11.72 17.63
C TYR A 31 2.23 -11.56 16.38
N GLU A 32 2.00 -12.66 15.66
CA GLU A 32 1.18 -12.69 14.44
C GLU A 32 0.05 -13.73 14.57
N ALA A 33 -1.15 -13.32 14.21
CA ALA A 33 -2.35 -14.15 14.29
C ALA A 33 -2.38 -15.30 13.27
N SER A 34 -1.73 -15.11 12.14
CA SER A 34 -1.62 -16.10 11.06
C SER A 34 -0.32 -16.90 11.14
N GLY A 35 -0.18 -17.90 10.27
CA GLY A 35 1.05 -18.70 10.16
C GLY A 35 2.16 -18.03 9.32
N TYR A 36 2.01 -16.78 8.91
CA TYR A 36 2.94 -16.06 8.04
C TYR A 36 2.93 -14.56 8.29
N ALA A 37 4.04 -13.91 8.02
CA ALA A 37 4.17 -12.45 8.09
C ALA A 37 3.80 -11.75 6.77
N GLY A 38 3.84 -10.42 6.77
CA GLY A 38 3.63 -9.55 5.61
C GLY A 38 2.23 -8.97 5.51
N GLY A 39 1.22 -9.60 6.14
CA GLY A 39 -0.16 -9.13 6.06
C GLY A 39 -0.66 -9.05 4.63
N ARG A 40 -1.04 -7.83 4.16
CA ARG A 40 -1.48 -7.57 2.78
C ARG A 40 -0.31 -7.53 1.78
N CYS A 41 0.91 -7.28 2.25
CA CYS A 41 2.13 -7.23 1.42
C CYS A 41 2.90 -8.55 1.53
N ARG A 42 2.45 -9.58 0.81
CA ARG A 42 3.05 -10.92 0.84
C ARG A 42 2.97 -11.62 -0.50
N SER A 43 3.84 -12.61 -0.69
CA SER A 43 3.81 -13.55 -1.81
C SER A 43 3.55 -14.97 -1.30
N TYR A 44 2.95 -15.80 -2.14
CA TYR A 44 2.71 -17.21 -1.84
C TYR A 44 2.70 -18.04 -3.13
N HIS A 45 2.93 -19.35 -2.99
CA HIS A 45 2.79 -20.27 -4.12
C HIS A 45 1.30 -20.59 -4.33
N ASP A 46 0.78 -20.29 -5.52
CA ASP A 46 -0.57 -20.67 -5.94
C ASP A 46 -0.53 -21.99 -6.72
N ALA A 47 -1.24 -23.00 -6.20
CA ALA A 47 -1.23 -24.34 -6.80
C ALA A 47 -1.96 -24.41 -8.15
N THR A 48 -2.93 -23.51 -8.41
CA THR A 48 -3.67 -23.46 -9.67
C THR A 48 -2.78 -22.92 -10.80
N LEU A 49 -2.03 -21.87 -10.50
CA LEU A 49 -1.08 -21.30 -11.46
C LEU A 49 0.25 -22.08 -11.48
N ASP A 50 0.50 -22.95 -10.50
CA ASP A 50 1.81 -23.55 -10.24
C ASP A 50 2.91 -22.49 -10.31
N HIS A 51 2.67 -21.36 -9.63
CA HIS A 51 3.55 -20.20 -9.65
C HIS A 51 3.47 -19.40 -8.35
N ARG A 52 4.58 -18.70 -8.03
CA ARG A 52 4.57 -17.76 -6.91
C ARG A 52 3.96 -16.43 -7.35
N ILE A 53 2.92 -15.98 -6.65
CA ILE A 53 2.21 -14.73 -6.91
C ILE A 53 2.18 -13.84 -5.68
N ASP A 54 1.97 -12.56 -5.90
CA ASP A 54 1.75 -11.58 -4.85
C ASP A 54 0.25 -11.52 -4.48
N ASN A 55 -0.05 -11.24 -3.22
CA ASN A 55 -1.44 -11.03 -2.77
C ASN A 55 -2.10 -9.85 -3.49
N GLY A 56 -1.30 -8.88 -3.93
CA GLY A 56 -1.69 -7.73 -4.73
C GLY A 56 -0.46 -7.11 -5.38
N ASN A 57 -0.65 -6.42 -6.51
CA ASN A 57 0.46 -5.74 -7.16
C ASN A 57 0.70 -4.39 -6.49
N HIS A 58 1.92 -4.14 -6.09
CA HIS A 58 2.31 -2.88 -5.46
C HIS A 58 3.39 -2.18 -6.29
N LEU A 59 3.16 -0.91 -6.52
CA LEU A 59 4.12 0.00 -7.11
C LEU A 59 4.56 0.99 -6.01
N VAL A 60 5.87 1.17 -5.86
CA VAL A 60 6.45 2.18 -4.99
C VAL A 60 7.21 3.20 -5.81
N LEU A 61 7.38 4.41 -5.27
CA LEU A 61 8.12 5.46 -5.95
C LEU A 61 9.55 5.55 -5.39
N SER A 62 10.52 5.86 -6.25
CA SER A 62 11.92 6.00 -5.84
C SER A 62 12.14 7.05 -4.73
N GLY A 63 11.22 7.99 -4.56
CA GLY A 63 11.20 8.98 -3.49
C GLY A 63 10.52 8.53 -2.19
N ASN A 64 10.02 7.31 -2.11
CA ASN A 64 9.43 6.77 -0.90
C ASN A 64 10.51 6.51 0.16
N ARG A 65 10.74 7.48 1.06
CA ARG A 65 11.87 7.46 2.00
C ARG A 65 11.76 6.36 3.05
N ALA A 66 10.55 6.10 3.55
CA ALA A 66 10.34 5.04 4.51
C ALA A 66 10.60 3.68 3.85
N VAL A 67 10.13 3.48 2.60
CA VAL A 67 10.43 2.28 1.81
C VAL A 67 11.93 2.12 1.60
N MET A 68 12.62 3.13 1.05
CA MET A 68 14.06 3.02 0.76
C MET A 68 14.89 2.85 2.01
N GLY A 69 14.53 3.53 3.10
CA GLY A 69 15.17 3.38 4.41
C GLY A 69 14.99 1.98 4.97
N TYR A 70 13.77 1.46 4.95
CA TYR A 70 13.46 0.11 5.42
C TYR A 70 14.21 -0.96 4.62
N LEU A 71 14.18 -0.89 3.28
CA LEU A 71 14.90 -1.84 2.42
C LEU A 71 16.42 -1.82 2.69
N LYS A 72 16.98 -0.65 2.98
CA LYS A 72 18.38 -0.54 3.37
C LYS A 72 18.66 -1.23 4.71
N GLU A 73 17.82 -1.02 5.71
CA GLU A 73 18.00 -1.61 7.05
C GLU A 73 17.88 -3.14 7.05
N ILE A 74 17.03 -3.70 6.17
CA ILE A 74 16.86 -5.14 6.02
C ILE A 74 17.79 -5.78 4.96
N GLY A 75 18.73 -5.00 4.37
CA GLY A 75 19.67 -5.52 3.37
C GLY A 75 19.04 -5.86 2.00
N ALA A 76 17.88 -5.28 1.68
CA ALA A 76 17.11 -5.58 0.46
C ALA A 76 17.08 -4.41 -0.55
N SER A 77 18.04 -3.50 -0.53
CA SER A 77 18.07 -2.30 -1.40
C SER A 77 17.95 -2.61 -2.90
N ASP A 78 18.46 -3.75 -3.34
CA ASP A 78 18.47 -4.17 -4.74
C ASP A 78 17.27 -5.05 -5.12
N SER A 79 16.29 -5.22 -4.24
CA SER A 79 15.14 -6.12 -4.46
C SER A 79 14.07 -5.55 -5.37
N LEU A 80 14.14 -4.25 -5.69
CA LEU A 80 13.19 -3.57 -6.57
C LEU A 80 13.74 -3.37 -7.98
N THR A 81 12.83 -3.27 -8.96
CA THR A 81 13.13 -2.99 -10.36
C THR A 81 12.11 -2.01 -10.94
N GLY A 82 12.45 -1.35 -12.02
CA GLY A 82 11.59 -0.42 -12.73
C GLY A 82 12.34 0.36 -13.80
N PRO A 83 11.67 1.24 -14.54
CA PRO A 83 12.29 2.07 -15.57
C PRO A 83 13.34 3.01 -14.98
N THR A 84 14.28 3.44 -15.80
CA THR A 84 15.33 4.40 -15.41
C THR A 84 14.81 5.83 -15.27
N ALA A 85 13.69 6.15 -15.92
CA ALA A 85 13.02 7.44 -15.91
C ALA A 85 11.66 7.36 -15.19
N PRO A 86 11.13 8.48 -14.65
CA PRO A 86 9.81 8.55 -14.03
C PRO A 86 8.71 8.60 -15.11
N GLU A 87 8.51 7.48 -15.77
CA GLU A 87 7.59 7.30 -16.90
C GLU A 87 6.46 6.36 -16.55
N PHE A 88 5.24 6.76 -16.90
CA PHE A 88 4.00 6.00 -16.68
C PHE A 88 3.30 5.80 -18.03
N PRO A 89 3.42 4.61 -18.62
CA PRO A 89 2.72 4.28 -19.86
C PRO A 89 1.24 4.03 -19.61
N PHE A 90 0.39 4.49 -20.53
CA PHE A 90 -1.05 4.30 -20.51
C PHE A 90 -1.55 3.77 -21.85
N TYR A 91 -2.63 3.01 -21.80
CA TYR A 91 -3.37 2.51 -22.95
C TYR A 91 -4.88 2.66 -22.73
N ASP A 92 -5.53 3.27 -23.70
CA ASP A 92 -6.99 3.40 -23.73
C ASP A 92 -7.59 2.21 -24.48
N LEU A 93 -8.31 1.37 -23.74
CA LEU A 93 -8.95 0.17 -24.29
C LEU A 93 -10.05 0.46 -25.30
N GLU A 94 -10.70 1.63 -25.26
CA GLU A 94 -11.75 1.99 -26.20
C GLU A 94 -11.18 2.54 -27.50
N SER A 95 -10.27 3.52 -27.43
CA SER A 95 -9.71 4.19 -28.60
C SER A 95 -8.46 3.52 -29.17
N ALA A 96 -7.86 2.55 -28.45
CA ALA A 96 -6.55 1.95 -28.76
C ALA A 96 -5.39 2.97 -28.80
N GLU A 97 -5.55 4.13 -28.15
CA GLU A 97 -4.53 5.16 -28.08
C GLU A 97 -3.54 4.86 -26.96
N GLN A 98 -2.26 5.08 -27.23
CA GLN A 98 -1.17 4.92 -26.25
C GLN A 98 -0.47 6.24 -26.02
N TRP A 99 -0.10 6.50 -24.77
CA TRP A 99 0.74 7.63 -24.38
C TRP A 99 1.56 7.31 -23.15
N THR A 100 2.61 8.08 -22.93
CA THR A 100 3.43 7.99 -21.71
C THR A 100 3.43 9.34 -21.01
N VAL A 101 3.13 9.33 -19.72
CA VAL A 101 3.29 10.50 -18.85
C VAL A 101 4.68 10.44 -18.25
N ALA A 102 5.54 11.39 -18.64
CA ALA A 102 6.88 11.56 -18.08
C ALA A 102 6.87 12.70 -17.05
N LEU A 103 7.39 12.46 -15.85
CA LEU A 103 7.52 13.44 -14.79
C LEU A 103 8.95 13.98 -14.78
N ASP A 104 9.12 15.29 -14.97
CA ASP A 104 10.44 15.94 -14.96
C ASP A 104 11.07 16.02 -13.57
N ALA A 105 12.40 16.15 -13.55
CA ALA A 105 13.17 16.36 -12.33
C ALA A 105 12.86 17.70 -11.60
N GLY A 106 12.15 18.62 -12.27
CA GLY A 106 11.80 19.93 -11.73
C GLY A 106 10.44 19.99 -11.07
N PHE A 107 10.18 21.08 -10.36
CA PHE A 107 8.89 21.38 -9.72
C PHE A 107 7.77 21.69 -10.76
N LEU A 108 8.15 22.07 -11.96
CA LEU A 108 7.24 22.34 -13.09
C LEU A 108 7.34 21.18 -14.09
N PRO A 109 6.23 20.55 -14.45
CA PRO A 109 6.21 19.43 -15.39
C PRO A 109 6.45 19.89 -16.83
N ARG A 110 7.70 20.22 -17.17
CA ARG A 110 8.07 20.73 -18.51
C ARG A 110 7.75 19.72 -19.61
N ALA A 111 7.95 18.41 -19.34
CA ALA A 111 7.61 17.34 -20.26
C ALA A 111 6.10 17.28 -20.55
N MET A 112 5.26 17.57 -19.55
CA MET A 112 3.80 17.68 -19.75
C MET A 112 3.41 18.85 -20.67
N LEU A 113 4.28 19.86 -20.81
CA LEU A 113 4.06 21.01 -21.70
C LEU A 113 4.62 20.78 -23.10
N SER A 114 5.50 19.80 -23.31
CA SER A 114 6.02 19.42 -24.63
C SER A 114 4.95 18.70 -25.46
N LYS A 115 5.05 18.77 -26.82
CA LYS A 115 4.08 18.10 -27.68
C LYS A 115 4.05 16.56 -27.52
N GLY A 116 5.19 15.94 -27.15
CA GLY A 116 5.34 14.49 -27.02
C GLY A 116 5.04 13.92 -25.63
N GLY A 117 4.93 14.76 -24.61
CA GLY A 117 4.68 14.32 -23.21
C GLY A 117 3.29 14.69 -22.68
N ARG A 118 2.40 15.19 -23.53
CA ARG A 118 1.04 15.56 -23.11
C ARG A 118 0.08 14.40 -23.18
N VAL A 119 -0.79 14.32 -22.17
CA VAL A 119 -1.96 13.45 -22.21
C VAL A 119 -2.84 13.85 -23.39
N PRO A 120 -3.27 12.92 -24.25
CA PRO A 120 -4.11 13.21 -25.40
C PRO A 120 -5.39 13.94 -24.99
N GLY A 121 -5.74 14.99 -25.73
CA GLY A 121 -6.91 15.83 -25.46
C GLY A 121 -6.77 16.83 -24.31
N ALA A 122 -5.66 16.81 -23.54
CA ALA A 122 -5.45 17.73 -22.44
C ALA A 122 -5.02 19.13 -22.92
N ARG A 123 -5.56 20.18 -22.29
CA ARG A 123 -5.17 21.57 -22.50
C ARG A 123 -4.04 21.96 -21.55
N ARG A 124 -3.15 22.86 -21.97
CA ARG A 124 -2.03 23.31 -21.13
C ARG A 124 -2.47 23.86 -19.77
N LEU A 125 -3.58 24.57 -19.71
CA LEU A 125 -4.12 25.15 -18.49
C LEU A 125 -4.66 24.11 -17.52
N ASP A 126 -5.05 22.91 -17.99
CA ASP A 126 -5.54 21.86 -17.12
C ASP A 126 -4.47 21.36 -16.15
N TYR A 127 -3.19 21.39 -16.55
CA TYR A 127 -2.06 21.02 -15.68
C TYR A 127 -1.88 21.95 -14.47
N LEU A 128 -2.25 23.23 -14.61
CA LEU A 128 -2.17 24.19 -13.52
C LEU A 128 -3.16 23.89 -12.39
N LYS A 129 -4.24 23.17 -12.67
CA LYS A 129 -5.20 22.76 -11.65
C LYS A 129 -4.57 21.87 -10.58
N ALA A 130 -3.47 21.18 -10.89
CA ALA A 130 -2.74 20.37 -9.92
C ALA A 130 -2.28 21.17 -8.69
N PHE A 131 -2.03 22.48 -8.84
CA PHE A 131 -1.70 23.34 -7.69
C PHE A 131 -2.85 23.50 -6.69
N HIS A 132 -4.10 23.28 -7.09
CA HIS A 132 -5.22 23.31 -6.15
C HIS A 132 -5.10 22.22 -5.09
N LEU A 133 -4.43 21.10 -5.40
CA LEU A 133 -4.17 20.04 -4.40
C LEU A 133 -3.29 20.52 -3.25
N ALA A 134 -2.36 21.48 -3.50
CA ALA A 134 -1.49 22.06 -2.46
C ALA A 134 -2.27 22.87 -1.41
N PHE A 135 -3.40 23.42 -1.82
CA PHE A 135 -4.25 24.28 -0.99
C PHE A 135 -5.61 23.63 -0.71
N ALA A 136 -5.72 22.33 -0.92
CA ALA A 136 -6.96 21.60 -0.69
C ALA A 136 -7.40 21.70 0.77
N GLY A 137 -8.62 22.14 1.00
CA GLY A 137 -9.25 22.10 2.32
C GLY A 137 -9.42 20.66 2.81
N LYS A 138 -9.65 20.48 4.11
CA LYS A 138 -9.80 19.15 4.72
C LYS A 138 -10.95 18.34 4.12
N GLU A 139 -12.00 19.00 3.67
CA GLU A 139 -13.20 18.38 3.08
C GLU A 139 -13.16 18.30 1.54
N ALA A 140 -12.08 18.80 0.90
CA ALA A 140 -11.99 18.85 -0.54
C ALA A 140 -11.68 17.46 -1.13
N THR A 141 -12.38 17.11 -2.24
CA THR A 141 -12.11 15.89 -3.00
C THR A 141 -11.15 16.16 -4.16
N VAL A 142 -10.56 15.07 -4.68
CA VAL A 142 -9.66 15.12 -5.84
C VAL A 142 -10.37 15.71 -7.06
N ALA A 143 -11.59 15.26 -7.34
CA ALA A 143 -12.40 15.76 -8.47
C ALA A 143 -12.71 17.26 -8.34
N GLN A 144 -13.05 17.74 -7.14
CA GLN A 144 -13.31 19.16 -6.91
C GLN A 144 -12.06 20.02 -7.18
N CYS A 145 -10.87 19.54 -6.82
CA CYS A 145 -9.62 20.28 -7.03
C CYS A 145 -9.18 20.29 -8.50
N LEU A 146 -9.34 19.17 -9.22
CA LEU A 146 -8.76 18.97 -10.55
C LEU A 146 -9.76 19.17 -11.69
N GLY A 147 -11.07 19.11 -11.41
CA GLY A 147 -12.17 19.29 -12.36
C GLY A 147 -12.36 18.03 -13.24
N PRO A 148 -13.45 17.27 -13.03
CA PRO A 148 -13.64 15.96 -13.65
C PRO A 148 -13.92 16.00 -15.16
N ASP A 149 -14.35 17.14 -15.70
CA ASP A 149 -14.81 17.27 -17.08
C ASP A 149 -13.71 17.38 -18.13
N ASN A 150 -12.43 17.43 -17.73
CA ASN A 150 -11.32 17.58 -18.66
C ASN A 150 -10.61 16.24 -18.98
N ALA A 151 -9.98 16.18 -20.17
CA ALA A 151 -9.28 14.98 -20.62
C ALA A 151 -8.09 14.60 -19.72
N LEU A 152 -7.39 15.58 -19.14
CA LEU A 152 -6.27 15.31 -18.23
C LEU A 152 -6.74 14.60 -16.97
N TYR A 153 -7.91 14.98 -16.43
CA TYR A 153 -8.49 14.32 -15.28
C TYR A 153 -8.80 12.85 -15.61
N ARG A 154 -9.63 12.59 -16.61
CA ARG A 154 -10.08 11.23 -16.96
C ARG A 154 -8.95 10.30 -17.40
N ARG A 155 -7.92 10.83 -18.07
CA ARG A 155 -6.85 10.02 -18.67
C ARG A 155 -5.57 9.93 -17.83
N PHE A 156 -5.48 10.68 -16.74
CA PHE A 156 -4.30 10.66 -15.87
C PHE A 156 -4.63 10.80 -14.39
N TRP A 157 -5.30 11.89 -13.98
CA TRP A 157 -5.47 12.16 -12.56
C TRP A 157 -6.38 11.18 -11.85
N GLU A 158 -7.51 10.81 -12.45
CA GLU A 158 -8.45 9.85 -11.88
C GLU A 158 -7.85 8.44 -11.78
N PRO A 159 -7.26 7.84 -12.86
CA PRO A 159 -6.56 6.56 -12.73
C PRO A 159 -5.45 6.55 -11.68
N LEU A 160 -4.70 7.65 -11.58
CA LEU A 160 -3.64 7.79 -10.59
C LEU A 160 -4.20 7.93 -9.17
N ALA A 161 -5.22 8.76 -8.97
CA ALA A 161 -5.86 8.94 -7.67
C ALA A 161 -6.47 7.64 -7.15
N VAL A 162 -7.21 6.92 -8.00
CA VAL A 162 -7.80 5.62 -7.66
C VAL A 162 -6.71 4.59 -7.34
N ALA A 163 -5.61 4.56 -8.08
CA ALA A 163 -4.48 3.66 -7.80
C ALA A 163 -3.80 3.95 -6.46
N VAL A 164 -3.67 5.23 -6.09
CA VAL A 164 -2.98 5.67 -4.86
C VAL A 164 -3.88 5.63 -3.64
N LEU A 165 -5.15 6.05 -3.80
CA LEU A 165 -6.09 6.25 -2.70
C LEU A 165 -7.09 5.09 -2.55
N ASN A 166 -7.16 4.18 -3.52
CA ASN A 166 -8.17 3.12 -3.55
C ASN A 166 -9.59 3.64 -3.25
N THR A 167 -9.89 4.81 -3.76
CA THR A 167 -11.16 5.53 -3.55
C THR A 167 -11.38 6.40 -4.79
N ASP A 168 -12.61 6.46 -5.30
CA ASP A 168 -12.93 7.22 -6.49
C ASP A 168 -12.65 8.71 -6.29
N GLY A 169 -12.26 9.41 -7.36
CA GLY A 169 -11.76 10.77 -7.27
C GLY A 169 -12.79 11.81 -6.79
N ASP A 170 -14.07 11.52 -6.91
CA ASP A 170 -15.18 12.34 -6.40
C ASP A 170 -15.39 12.22 -4.88
N GLU A 171 -14.93 11.12 -4.29
CA GLU A 171 -14.96 10.87 -2.83
C GLU A 171 -13.60 11.03 -2.16
N ALA A 172 -12.50 10.78 -2.89
CA ALA A 172 -11.15 10.71 -2.35
C ALA A 172 -10.65 12.07 -1.81
N ALA A 173 -10.07 12.07 -0.62
CA ALA A 173 -9.50 13.25 0.02
C ALA A 173 -8.32 13.83 -0.76
N ALA A 174 -8.45 15.03 -1.28
CA ALA A 174 -7.43 15.70 -2.07
C ALA A 174 -6.12 15.95 -1.30
N SER A 175 -6.21 16.16 0.01
CA SER A 175 -5.08 16.43 0.89
C SER A 175 -4.04 15.30 0.91
N LEU A 176 -4.45 14.06 0.63
CA LEU A 176 -3.56 12.90 0.60
C LEU A 176 -2.79 12.75 -0.72
N LEU A 177 -3.26 13.35 -1.82
CA LEU A 177 -2.65 13.17 -3.14
C LEU A 177 -1.42 14.06 -3.35
N TRP A 178 -1.46 15.30 -2.83
CA TRP A 178 -0.35 16.25 -2.97
C TRP A 178 1.01 15.73 -2.46
N PRO A 179 1.12 15.16 -1.25
CA PRO A 179 2.40 14.67 -0.72
C PRO A 179 3.03 13.56 -1.56
N VAL A 180 2.20 12.75 -2.22
CA VAL A 180 2.66 11.62 -3.05
C VAL A 180 3.30 12.12 -4.33
N ILE A 181 2.66 13.06 -5.02
CA ILE A 181 3.04 13.47 -6.38
C ILE A 181 4.07 14.58 -6.36
N PHE A 182 3.90 15.57 -5.48
CA PHE A 182 4.67 16.80 -5.50
C PHE A 182 5.61 16.96 -4.31
N GLY A 183 5.46 16.16 -3.27
CA GLY A 183 6.24 16.31 -2.05
C GLY A 183 7.76 16.24 -2.22
N ARG A 184 8.26 15.73 -3.37
CA ARG A 184 9.70 15.49 -3.59
C ARG A 184 10.19 15.75 -5.02
N GLY A 185 9.35 16.33 -5.86
CA GLY A 185 9.65 16.59 -7.28
C GLY A 185 9.57 15.33 -8.17
N GLY A 186 9.46 15.54 -9.46
CA GLY A 186 9.20 14.49 -10.44
C GLY A 186 10.29 13.42 -10.55
N SER A 187 11.58 13.75 -10.32
CA SER A 187 12.67 12.77 -10.33
C SER A 187 12.55 11.69 -9.25
N ALA A 188 11.82 11.98 -8.17
CA ALA A 188 11.55 11.04 -7.09
C ALA A 188 10.32 10.15 -7.37
N CYS A 189 9.66 10.31 -8.52
CA CYS A 189 8.46 9.58 -8.91
C CYS A 189 8.74 8.38 -9.83
N ARG A 190 9.97 7.88 -9.91
CA ARG A 190 10.28 6.69 -10.70
C ARG A 190 9.54 5.47 -10.12
N PRO A 191 8.68 4.79 -10.92
CA PRO A 191 7.93 3.64 -10.45
C PRO A 191 8.82 2.41 -10.30
N LEU A 192 8.69 1.72 -9.17
CA LEU A 192 9.45 0.52 -8.84
C LEU A 192 8.52 -0.58 -8.33
N THR A 193 8.83 -1.82 -8.65
CA THR A 193 8.12 -3.02 -8.17
C THR A 193 9.10 -4.07 -7.67
N ALA A 194 8.62 -5.06 -6.92
CA ALA A 194 9.44 -6.18 -6.48
C ALA A 194 9.96 -7.00 -7.69
N LYS A 195 11.26 -7.32 -7.70
CA LYS A 195 11.88 -8.14 -8.77
C LYS A 195 11.35 -9.56 -8.78
N VAL A 196 11.25 -10.19 -7.61
CA VAL A 196 10.82 -11.58 -7.42
C VAL A 196 9.39 -11.60 -6.85
N GLY A 197 9.19 -11.01 -5.70
CA GLY A 197 7.91 -10.90 -5.03
C GLY A 197 7.99 -9.98 -3.83
N LEU A 198 6.81 -9.67 -3.28
CA LEU A 198 6.70 -8.77 -2.14
C LEU A 198 7.32 -9.35 -0.88
N SER A 199 7.16 -10.66 -0.63
CA SER A 199 7.76 -11.32 0.52
C SER A 199 9.28 -11.26 0.47
N GLU A 200 9.86 -11.58 -0.69
CA GLU A 200 11.32 -11.57 -0.89
C GLU A 200 11.92 -10.17 -0.78
N SER A 201 11.12 -9.14 -1.08
CA SER A 201 11.59 -7.76 -0.99
C SER A 201 11.40 -7.16 0.41
N PHE A 202 10.26 -7.40 1.05
CA PHE A 202 9.85 -6.64 2.23
C PHE A 202 9.71 -7.46 3.52
N VAL A 203 9.52 -8.78 3.41
CA VAL A 203 9.13 -9.62 4.56
C VAL A 203 10.25 -10.56 4.98
N ASP A 204 10.71 -11.42 4.07
CA ASP A 204 11.69 -12.46 4.38
C ASP A 204 13.03 -11.87 4.89
N PRO A 205 13.58 -10.80 4.26
CA PRO A 205 14.79 -10.16 4.78
C PRO A 205 14.57 -9.51 6.16
N ALA A 206 13.39 -8.95 6.41
CA ALA A 206 13.09 -8.37 7.72
C ALA A 206 13.03 -9.44 8.80
N LEU A 207 12.38 -10.58 8.55
CA LEU A 207 12.36 -11.71 9.48
C LEU A 207 13.76 -12.25 9.77
N ALA A 208 14.63 -12.29 8.76
CA ALA A 208 16.04 -12.66 8.95
C ALA A 208 16.76 -11.69 9.90
N VAL A 209 16.62 -10.38 9.69
CA VAL A 209 17.21 -9.37 10.60
C VAL A 209 16.64 -9.46 12.02
N LEU A 210 15.32 -9.69 12.17
CA LEU A 210 14.72 -9.88 13.49
C LEU A 210 15.34 -11.06 14.22
N LYS A 211 15.47 -12.20 13.54
CA LYS A 211 16.08 -13.42 14.06
C LYS A 211 17.56 -13.20 14.44
N ASP A 212 18.33 -12.57 13.55
CA ASP A 212 19.76 -12.32 13.77
C ASP A 212 20.03 -11.38 14.95
N ARG A 213 19.06 -10.48 15.25
CA ARG A 213 19.10 -9.58 16.40
C ARG A 213 18.43 -10.14 17.66
N GLY A 214 18.00 -11.39 17.63
CA GLY A 214 17.45 -12.10 18.80
C GLY A 214 16.00 -11.74 19.15
N ALA A 215 15.25 -11.09 18.25
CA ALA A 215 13.84 -10.82 18.47
C ALA A 215 13.02 -12.11 18.37
N GLU A 216 12.08 -12.29 19.28
CA GLU A 216 11.15 -13.41 19.25
C GLU A 216 9.98 -13.12 18.31
N VAL A 217 9.69 -14.04 17.37
CA VAL A 217 8.57 -13.95 16.45
C VAL A 217 7.65 -15.16 16.62
N SER A 218 6.44 -14.92 17.09
CA SER A 218 5.45 -15.96 17.40
C SER A 218 4.28 -15.90 16.40
N PHE A 219 4.16 -16.92 15.54
CA PHE A 219 3.06 -17.10 14.60
C PHE A 219 1.89 -17.88 15.22
N ASN A 220 0.71 -17.81 14.56
CA ASN A 220 -0.54 -18.43 15.04
C ASN A 220 -0.91 -17.98 16.47
N ASN A 221 -0.50 -16.80 16.84
CA ASN A 221 -0.61 -16.25 18.20
C ASN A 221 -1.44 -14.95 18.18
N ARG A 222 -2.76 -15.09 18.12
CA ARG A 222 -3.69 -13.96 18.04
C ARG A 222 -3.88 -13.29 19.40
N LEU A 223 -3.68 -11.98 19.47
CA LEU A 223 -4.12 -11.16 20.60
C LEU A 223 -5.65 -11.19 20.72
N ARG A 224 -6.14 -11.63 21.88
CA ARG A 224 -7.56 -11.75 22.20
C ARG A 224 -8.06 -10.62 23.09
N LYS A 225 -7.21 -10.14 24.01
CA LYS A 225 -7.61 -9.15 25.00
C LYS A 225 -6.39 -8.35 25.49
N LEU A 226 -6.62 -7.08 25.79
CA LEU A 226 -5.76 -6.24 26.61
C LEU A 226 -6.36 -6.12 28.00
N THR A 227 -5.58 -6.40 29.04
CA THR A 227 -5.96 -6.07 30.41
C THR A 227 -5.45 -4.67 30.71
N ILE A 228 -6.38 -3.77 31.04
CA ILE A 228 -6.09 -2.36 31.27
C ILE A 228 -6.39 -2.04 32.72
N ASP A 229 -5.44 -1.41 33.39
CA ASP A 229 -5.59 -0.88 34.73
C ASP A 229 -4.89 0.49 34.82
N SER A 230 -5.53 1.43 35.48
CA SER A 230 -4.96 2.76 35.79
C SER A 230 -4.31 3.45 34.56
N ASN A 231 -5.02 3.44 33.40
CA ASN A 231 -4.59 4.05 32.14
C ASN A 231 -3.34 3.41 31.50
N ARG A 232 -3.09 2.13 31.81
CA ARG A 232 -1.97 1.34 31.32
C ARG A 232 -2.43 -0.07 30.97
N VAL A 233 -1.86 -0.67 29.92
CA VAL A 233 -2.01 -2.10 29.66
C VAL A 233 -1.07 -2.86 30.59
N THR A 234 -1.61 -3.82 31.32
CA THR A 234 -0.88 -4.63 32.31
C THR A 234 -0.69 -6.09 31.87
N ALA A 235 -1.50 -6.56 30.92
CA ALA A 235 -1.32 -7.89 30.35
C ALA A 235 -1.90 -8.02 28.93
N LEU A 236 -1.33 -8.94 28.15
CA LEU A 236 -1.78 -9.38 26.83
C LEU A 236 -2.29 -10.83 26.92
N THR A 237 -3.51 -11.11 26.46
CA THR A 237 -3.98 -12.48 26.28
C THR A 237 -3.77 -12.89 24.82
N LEU A 238 -2.80 -13.78 24.60
CA LEU A 238 -2.36 -14.28 23.29
C LEU A 238 -2.78 -15.74 23.15
N GLY A 239 -3.76 -16.03 22.29
CA GLY A 239 -4.34 -17.37 22.21
C GLY A 239 -4.97 -17.79 23.54
N GLN A 240 -4.32 -18.70 24.26
CA GLN A 240 -4.69 -19.15 25.62
C GLN A 240 -3.71 -18.65 26.70
N ASP A 241 -2.59 -18.07 26.31
CA ASP A 241 -1.54 -17.64 27.22
C ASP A 241 -1.72 -16.17 27.62
N THR A 242 -1.22 -15.82 28.79
CA THR A 242 -1.21 -14.44 29.28
C THR A 242 0.22 -13.99 29.52
N VAL A 243 0.61 -12.91 28.84
CA VAL A 243 1.88 -12.20 29.03
C VAL A 243 1.62 -11.02 29.95
N ASN A 244 2.16 -11.04 31.15
CA ASN A 244 2.12 -9.92 32.09
C ASN A 244 3.21 -8.91 31.73
N LEU A 245 2.87 -7.62 31.77
CA LEU A 245 3.77 -6.54 31.41
C LEU A 245 4.39 -5.90 32.65
N GLY A 246 5.70 -5.73 32.60
CA GLY A 246 6.45 -4.97 33.57
C GLY A 246 6.25 -3.45 33.44
N GLU A 247 6.77 -2.69 34.40
CA GLU A 247 6.59 -1.23 34.45
C GLU A 247 7.20 -0.53 33.23
N GLY A 248 8.34 -1.01 32.71
CA GLY A 248 9.04 -0.48 31.52
C GLY A 248 8.53 -1.04 30.18
N ASP A 249 7.55 -1.97 30.18
CA ASP A 249 7.09 -2.61 28.96
C ASP A 249 6.02 -1.80 28.23
N SER A 250 6.04 -1.88 26.91
CA SER A 250 5.12 -1.19 26.02
C SER A 250 4.54 -2.11 24.95
N ILE A 251 3.50 -1.65 24.28
CA ILE A 251 2.82 -2.38 23.21
C ILE A 251 2.70 -1.49 21.99
N ILE A 252 2.98 -2.07 20.80
CA ILE A 252 2.61 -1.49 19.52
C ILE A 252 1.54 -2.38 18.88
N LEU A 253 0.32 -1.85 18.70
CA LEU A 253 -0.73 -2.52 17.93
C LEU A 253 -0.58 -2.18 16.46
N ALA A 254 -0.06 -3.14 15.68
CA ALA A 254 0.09 -3.07 14.23
C ALA A 254 -0.97 -3.94 13.51
N VAL A 255 -2.21 -3.85 13.98
CA VAL A 255 -3.36 -4.64 13.52
C VAL A 255 -4.31 -3.77 12.68
N PRO A 256 -5.26 -4.38 11.91
CA PRO A 256 -6.28 -3.63 11.20
C PRO A 256 -7.11 -2.73 12.13
N PRO A 257 -7.67 -1.60 11.62
CA PRO A 257 -8.38 -0.62 12.45
C PRO A 257 -9.59 -1.20 13.20
N SER A 258 -10.33 -2.13 12.59
CA SER A 258 -11.46 -2.80 13.26
C SER A 258 -11.00 -3.63 14.47
N ALA A 259 -9.89 -4.38 14.32
CA ALA A 259 -9.34 -5.15 15.43
C ALA A 259 -8.77 -4.26 16.54
N ALA A 260 -8.15 -3.14 16.18
CA ALA A 260 -7.67 -2.17 17.17
C ALA A 260 -8.83 -1.55 17.96
N ALA A 261 -9.93 -1.18 17.28
CA ALA A 261 -11.12 -0.62 17.92
C ALA A 261 -11.84 -1.62 18.85
N GLU A 262 -11.80 -2.91 18.51
CA GLU A 262 -12.32 -3.98 19.39
C GLU A 262 -11.46 -4.17 20.65
N LEU A 263 -10.14 -4.03 20.50
CA LEU A 263 -9.18 -4.27 21.60
C LEU A 263 -9.04 -3.06 22.54
N VAL A 264 -9.21 -1.83 22.02
CA VAL A 264 -8.98 -0.59 22.78
C VAL A 264 -10.31 0.15 22.94
N PRO A 265 -10.91 0.15 24.13
CA PRO A 265 -12.17 0.82 24.37
C PRO A 265 -12.12 2.31 24.06
N GLY A 266 -13.08 2.80 23.26
CA GLY A 266 -13.19 4.21 22.88
C GLY A 266 -12.21 4.70 21.82
N LEU A 267 -11.42 3.79 21.22
CA LEU A 267 -10.55 4.16 20.11
C LEU A 267 -11.38 4.53 18.87
N GLY A 268 -11.26 5.78 18.44
CA GLY A 268 -11.74 6.21 17.12
C GLY A 268 -10.80 5.68 16.03
N ALA A 269 -11.37 5.04 15.01
CA ALA A 269 -10.61 4.53 13.87
C ALA A 269 -11.48 4.61 12.60
N PRO A 270 -10.89 4.62 11.40
CA PRO A 270 -11.62 4.44 10.15
C PRO A 270 -12.41 3.12 10.14
N ASP A 271 -13.65 3.15 9.69
CA ASP A 271 -14.59 2.01 9.73
C ASP A 271 -15.28 1.72 8.38
N ASP A 272 -15.06 2.53 7.37
CA ASP A 272 -15.45 2.28 6.00
C ASP A 272 -14.23 1.81 5.19
N PHE A 273 -14.40 0.81 4.31
CA PHE A 273 -13.31 0.15 3.59
C PHE A 273 -13.60 0.08 2.10
N ARG A 274 -12.55 0.02 1.30
CA ARG A 274 -12.62 -0.22 -0.14
C ARG A 274 -11.91 -1.50 -0.51
N ALA A 275 -12.49 -2.21 -1.47
CA ALA A 275 -11.96 -3.46 -1.99
C ALA A 275 -10.93 -3.23 -3.10
N ILE A 276 -10.03 -4.22 -3.24
CA ILE A 276 -9.15 -4.37 -4.40
C ILE A 276 -9.35 -5.79 -4.95
N VAL A 277 -9.43 -5.89 -6.27
CA VAL A 277 -9.43 -7.17 -6.98
C VAL A 277 -8.15 -7.28 -7.79
N ASN A 278 -7.43 -8.40 -7.61
CA ASN A 278 -6.27 -8.75 -8.42
C ASN A 278 -6.57 -9.99 -9.25
N GLY A 279 -6.21 -9.97 -10.53
CA GLY A 279 -6.25 -11.12 -11.43
C GLY A 279 -4.85 -11.51 -11.86
N HIS A 280 -4.50 -12.79 -11.81
CA HIS A 280 -3.24 -13.32 -12.29
C HIS A 280 -3.54 -14.34 -13.40
N PHE A 281 -2.84 -14.20 -14.53
CA PHE A 281 -2.99 -15.04 -15.69
C PHE A 281 -1.63 -15.60 -16.09
N ARG A 282 -1.52 -16.92 -16.27
CA ARG A 282 -0.28 -17.55 -16.71
C ARG A 282 -0.27 -17.70 -18.22
N LEU A 283 0.56 -16.90 -18.88
CA LEU A 283 0.73 -16.97 -20.34
C LEU A 283 1.48 -18.25 -20.75
N PRO A 284 1.22 -18.80 -21.95
CA PRO A 284 1.93 -19.97 -22.46
C PRO A 284 3.40 -19.68 -22.76
N GLN A 285 3.79 -18.43 -22.92
CA GLN A 285 5.15 -18.00 -23.21
C GLN A 285 5.60 -16.92 -22.23
N LYS A 286 6.87 -16.97 -21.81
CA LYS A 286 7.48 -15.93 -21.00
C LYS A 286 7.69 -14.69 -21.83
N THR A 287 7.44 -13.55 -21.22
CA THR A 287 7.82 -12.25 -21.76
C THR A 287 9.18 -11.85 -21.20
N GLU A 288 10.01 -11.20 -22.01
CA GLU A 288 11.29 -10.66 -21.54
C GLU A 288 11.07 -9.33 -20.79
N GLY A 289 11.79 -9.18 -19.68
CA GLY A 289 11.77 -7.96 -18.87
C GLY A 289 10.53 -7.82 -18.00
N PHE A 290 10.41 -6.65 -17.40
CA PHE A 290 9.27 -6.23 -16.61
C PHE A 290 8.59 -5.06 -17.31
N SER A 291 7.26 -5.11 -17.40
CA SER A 291 6.47 -4.00 -17.87
C SER A 291 5.25 -3.78 -16.99
N PHE A 292 4.83 -2.55 -16.85
CA PHE A 292 3.55 -2.18 -16.29
C PHE A 292 2.86 -1.19 -17.21
N LEU A 293 1.53 -1.14 -17.16
CA LEU A 293 0.71 -0.34 -18.05
C LEU A 293 -0.54 0.12 -17.30
N GLY A 294 -0.81 1.42 -17.29
CA GLY A 294 -2.09 1.95 -16.87
C GLY A 294 -3.13 1.72 -17.97
N LEU A 295 -4.29 1.21 -17.62
CA LEU A 295 -5.39 0.95 -18.54
C LEU A 295 -6.57 1.87 -18.21
N ILE A 296 -7.21 2.41 -19.23
CA ILE A 296 -8.47 3.15 -19.11
C ILE A 296 -9.48 2.61 -20.13
N GLY A 297 -10.77 2.91 -19.90
CA GLY A 297 -11.84 2.45 -20.78
C GLY A 297 -12.18 0.97 -20.66
N GLY A 298 -11.77 0.29 -19.57
CA GLY A 298 -12.06 -1.11 -19.28
C GLY A 298 -12.29 -1.33 -17.79
N VAL A 299 -12.32 -2.61 -17.39
CA VAL A 299 -12.39 -3.03 -15.99
C VAL A 299 -11.00 -3.08 -15.38
N ALA A 300 -10.01 -3.57 -16.14
CA ALA A 300 -8.62 -3.60 -15.73
C ALA A 300 -8.05 -2.17 -15.64
N GLN A 301 -7.39 -1.83 -14.53
CA GLN A 301 -6.83 -0.49 -14.32
C GLN A 301 -5.31 -0.46 -14.44
N TRP A 302 -4.63 -1.45 -13.87
CA TRP A 302 -3.17 -1.58 -13.94
C TRP A 302 -2.78 -2.99 -14.28
N LEU A 303 -1.92 -3.13 -15.29
CA LEU A 303 -1.39 -4.38 -15.78
C LEU A 303 0.09 -4.45 -15.49
N PHE A 304 0.55 -5.59 -14.99
CA PHE A 304 1.94 -5.89 -14.68
C PHE A 304 2.33 -7.20 -15.37
N VAL A 305 3.47 -7.21 -16.04
CA VAL A 305 3.99 -8.42 -16.70
C VAL A 305 5.32 -8.79 -16.08
N ARG A 306 5.42 -10.01 -15.56
CA ARG A 306 6.63 -10.54 -14.94
C ARG A 306 6.81 -12.01 -15.35
N GLY A 307 7.74 -12.25 -16.27
CA GLY A 307 7.95 -13.58 -16.85
C GLY A 307 6.73 -14.06 -17.63
N ASP A 308 6.15 -15.20 -17.26
CA ASP A 308 4.93 -15.78 -17.83
C ASP A 308 3.65 -15.38 -17.05
N ILE A 309 3.76 -14.56 -16.04
CA ILE A 309 2.59 -14.08 -15.29
C ILE A 309 2.23 -12.65 -15.69
N VAL A 310 0.99 -12.48 -16.10
CA VAL A 310 0.32 -11.17 -16.24
C VAL A 310 -0.59 -10.97 -15.05
N SER A 311 -0.37 -9.89 -14.34
CA SER A 311 -1.16 -9.53 -13.16
C SER A 311 -1.93 -8.24 -13.41
N VAL A 312 -3.17 -8.19 -13.00
CA VAL A 312 -4.06 -7.03 -13.12
C VAL A 312 -4.51 -6.60 -11.73
N THR A 313 -4.56 -5.29 -11.50
CA THR A 313 -5.14 -4.71 -10.29
C THR A 313 -6.30 -3.80 -10.65
N VAL A 314 -7.39 -3.94 -9.90
CA VAL A 314 -8.55 -3.05 -9.93
C VAL A 314 -8.75 -2.52 -8.52
N SER A 315 -8.58 -1.21 -8.35
CA SER A 315 -8.84 -0.47 -7.11
C SER A 315 -10.29 0.05 -7.08
N ALA A 316 -10.77 0.48 -5.90
CA ALA A 316 -12.16 0.89 -5.68
C ALA A 316 -13.15 -0.15 -6.25
N ALA A 317 -12.87 -1.44 -5.99
CA ALA A 317 -13.50 -2.58 -6.65
C ALA A 317 -14.70 -3.13 -5.86
N ASP A 318 -15.45 -2.29 -5.15
CA ASP A 318 -16.49 -2.72 -4.21
C ASP A 318 -17.64 -3.49 -4.89
N ASP A 319 -18.06 -3.06 -6.07
CA ASP A 319 -19.06 -3.78 -6.86
C ASP A 319 -18.47 -5.03 -7.54
N LEU A 320 -17.22 -4.94 -8.00
CA LEU A 320 -16.55 -6.03 -8.71
C LEU A 320 -16.26 -7.21 -7.78
N VAL A 321 -15.86 -6.94 -6.54
CA VAL A 321 -15.48 -7.98 -5.58
C VAL A 321 -16.63 -8.93 -5.23
N GLU A 322 -17.87 -8.49 -5.38
CA GLU A 322 -19.06 -9.31 -5.11
C GLU A 322 -19.44 -10.25 -6.27
N GLN A 323 -18.88 -10.03 -7.47
CA GLN A 323 -19.15 -10.88 -8.63
C GLN A 323 -18.44 -12.24 -8.52
N PRO A 324 -18.95 -13.31 -9.18
CA PRO A 324 -18.26 -14.60 -9.29
C PRO A 324 -16.85 -14.46 -9.88
N THR A 325 -15.90 -15.25 -9.39
CA THR A 325 -14.48 -15.19 -9.82
C THR A 325 -14.30 -15.45 -11.32
N GLU A 326 -15.12 -16.33 -11.90
CA GLU A 326 -15.12 -16.66 -13.32
C GLU A 326 -15.54 -15.46 -14.18
N VAL A 327 -16.55 -14.72 -13.73
CA VAL A 327 -17.03 -13.49 -14.40
C VAL A 327 -15.95 -12.42 -14.35
N ILE A 328 -15.35 -12.22 -13.19
CA ILE A 328 -14.23 -11.28 -13.03
C ILE A 328 -13.06 -11.66 -13.94
N ALA A 329 -12.65 -12.93 -13.91
CA ALA A 329 -11.55 -13.43 -14.74
C ALA A 329 -11.79 -13.20 -16.24
N GLY A 330 -13.02 -13.49 -16.72
CA GLY A 330 -13.38 -13.27 -18.12
C GLY A 330 -13.32 -11.80 -18.52
N ARG A 331 -13.82 -10.89 -17.68
CA ARG A 331 -13.76 -9.44 -17.94
C ARG A 331 -12.33 -8.92 -17.96
N LEU A 332 -11.51 -9.29 -16.95
CA LEU A 332 -10.12 -8.88 -16.88
C LEU A 332 -9.29 -9.45 -18.02
N TRP A 333 -9.54 -10.72 -18.42
CA TRP A 333 -8.84 -11.33 -19.55
C TRP A 333 -9.13 -10.64 -20.87
N ALA A 334 -10.37 -10.23 -21.11
CA ALA A 334 -10.71 -9.48 -22.32
C ALA A 334 -9.89 -8.18 -22.45
N ASP A 335 -9.73 -7.45 -21.35
CA ASP A 335 -8.93 -6.23 -21.30
C ASP A 335 -7.43 -6.53 -21.47
N VAL A 336 -6.91 -7.57 -20.80
CA VAL A 336 -5.53 -8.03 -20.93
C VAL A 336 -5.20 -8.44 -22.38
N ALA A 337 -6.06 -9.26 -22.99
CA ALA A 337 -5.85 -9.73 -24.37
C ALA A 337 -5.81 -8.55 -25.35
N LYS A 338 -6.66 -7.55 -25.16
CA LYS A 338 -6.67 -6.32 -25.95
C LYS A 338 -5.41 -5.48 -25.72
N ALA A 339 -5.02 -5.25 -24.47
CA ALA A 339 -3.84 -4.46 -24.12
C ALA A 339 -2.53 -5.07 -24.62
N LEU A 340 -2.41 -6.41 -24.62
CA LEU A 340 -1.26 -7.14 -25.09
C LEU A 340 -1.33 -7.57 -26.58
N ASN A 341 -2.39 -7.14 -27.28
CA ASN A 341 -2.62 -7.45 -28.70
C ASN A 341 -2.58 -8.97 -29.00
N LEU A 342 -3.17 -9.78 -28.11
CA LEU A 342 -3.20 -11.24 -28.24
C LEU A 342 -4.32 -11.74 -29.19
N GLY A 343 -5.11 -10.85 -29.76
CA GLY A 343 -6.26 -11.19 -30.60
C GLY A 343 -7.36 -11.95 -29.82
N VAL A 344 -7.97 -12.94 -30.46
CA VAL A 344 -8.97 -13.82 -29.83
C VAL A 344 -8.24 -15.00 -29.16
N ALA A 345 -7.48 -14.70 -28.10
CA ALA A 345 -6.77 -15.72 -27.35
C ALA A 345 -7.68 -16.37 -26.30
N PRO A 346 -7.68 -17.73 -26.15
CA PRO A 346 -8.39 -18.39 -25.07
C PRO A 346 -7.84 -17.91 -23.73
N MET A 347 -8.70 -17.81 -22.72
CA MET A 347 -8.28 -17.45 -21.38
C MET A 347 -7.35 -18.54 -20.81
N PRO A 348 -6.11 -18.20 -20.40
CA PRO A 348 -5.17 -19.17 -19.84
C PRO A 348 -5.57 -19.56 -18.41
N THR A 349 -4.75 -20.36 -17.73
CA THR A 349 -4.91 -20.60 -16.29
C THR A 349 -4.84 -19.28 -15.53
N TRP A 350 -5.74 -19.08 -14.57
CA TRP A 350 -5.91 -17.82 -13.87
C TRP A 350 -6.18 -17.99 -12.36
N ARG A 351 -5.95 -16.93 -11.63
CA ARG A 351 -6.32 -16.79 -10.22
C ARG A 351 -6.89 -15.38 -9.96
N ILE A 352 -8.02 -15.30 -9.28
CA ILE A 352 -8.58 -14.03 -8.75
C ILE A 352 -8.33 -13.98 -7.24
N VAL A 353 -7.79 -12.87 -6.78
CA VAL A 353 -7.59 -12.55 -5.37
C VAL A 353 -8.47 -11.36 -5.03
N LYS A 354 -9.36 -11.54 -4.06
CA LYS A 354 -10.31 -10.54 -3.58
C LYS A 354 -9.90 -10.05 -2.21
N GLU A 355 -9.48 -8.80 -2.10
CA GLU A 355 -9.21 -8.17 -0.82
C GLU A 355 -10.33 -7.18 -0.49
N LYS A 356 -11.33 -7.64 0.26
CA LYS A 356 -12.53 -6.84 0.56
C LYS A 356 -12.27 -5.64 1.48
N ARG A 357 -11.22 -5.68 2.27
CA ARG A 357 -10.79 -4.59 3.17
C ARG A 357 -9.36 -4.20 2.87
N ALA A 358 -9.10 -3.85 1.60
CA ALA A 358 -7.77 -3.55 1.11
C ALA A 358 -7.18 -2.30 1.77
N THR A 359 -7.98 -1.23 1.85
CA THR A 359 -7.67 0.01 2.58
C THR A 359 -8.93 0.53 3.25
N PHE A 360 -8.80 1.43 4.22
CA PHE A 360 -9.95 2.25 4.58
C PHE A 360 -10.33 3.17 3.41
N ALA A 361 -11.59 3.55 3.28
CA ALA A 361 -12.04 4.52 2.29
C ALA A 361 -11.36 5.86 2.57
N GLN A 362 -10.52 6.33 1.66
CA GLN A 362 -9.73 7.53 1.89
C GLN A 362 -10.52 8.80 1.58
N THR A 363 -11.76 8.86 2.06
CA THR A 363 -12.63 10.04 2.03
C THR A 363 -12.22 11.06 3.09
N PRO A 364 -12.55 12.34 2.95
CA PRO A 364 -12.28 13.36 3.97
C PRO A 364 -12.75 12.96 5.37
N SER A 365 -13.95 12.41 5.50
CA SER A 365 -14.51 11.98 6.77
C SER A 365 -13.72 10.85 7.43
N GLN A 366 -13.29 9.84 6.67
CA GLN A 366 -12.53 8.71 7.18
C GLN A 366 -11.06 9.10 7.46
N VAL A 367 -10.49 10.00 6.67
CA VAL A 367 -9.16 10.58 6.94
C VAL A 367 -9.17 11.34 8.27
N GLY A 368 -10.25 12.09 8.58
CA GLY A 368 -10.42 12.80 9.85
C GLY A 368 -10.53 11.88 11.08
N ARG A 369 -10.79 10.57 10.90
CA ARG A 369 -10.88 9.57 11.98
C ARG A 369 -9.57 8.85 12.27
N ARG A 370 -8.52 9.13 11.53
CA ARG A 370 -7.20 8.50 11.71
C ARG A 370 -6.59 8.94 13.05
N PRO A 371 -6.32 8.01 13.98
CA PRO A 371 -5.69 8.35 15.23
C PRO A 371 -4.18 8.57 15.05
N PRO A 372 -3.54 9.36 15.93
CA PRO A 372 -2.08 9.43 16.02
C PRO A 372 -1.49 8.10 16.52
N ALA A 373 -0.17 7.96 16.46
CA ALA A 373 0.53 6.79 16.98
C ALA A 373 0.37 6.63 18.51
N ARG A 374 0.33 7.73 19.26
CA ARG A 374 0.09 7.73 20.72
C ARG A 374 -1.39 7.57 21.03
N THR A 375 -1.70 6.72 21.99
CA THR A 375 -3.06 6.54 22.52
C THR A 375 -3.23 7.27 23.86
N ALA A 376 -4.44 7.19 24.41
CA ALA A 376 -4.69 7.64 25.77
C ALA A 376 -4.05 6.73 26.84
N LEU A 377 -3.66 5.51 26.47
CA LEU A 377 -2.98 4.57 27.38
C LEU A 377 -1.46 4.82 27.35
N ASN A 378 -0.84 4.91 28.52
CA ASN A 378 0.53 5.38 28.67
C ASN A 378 1.58 4.50 27.96
N ASN A 379 1.32 3.21 27.75
CA ASN A 379 2.26 2.27 27.14
C ASN A 379 1.72 1.58 25.89
N LEU A 380 0.71 2.16 25.24
CA LEU A 380 0.10 1.60 24.04
C LEU A 380 0.22 2.55 22.85
N PHE A 381 0.80 2.06 21.78
CA PHE A 381 1.01 2.80 20.53
C PHE A 381 0.33 2.08 19.36
N LEU A 382 -0.02 2.82 18.32
CA LEU A 382 -0.69 2.33 17.12
C LEU A 382 0.21 2.45 15.90
N ALA A 383 0.24 1.41 15.09
CA ALA A 383 0.89 1.42 13.79
C ALA A 383 -0.03 0.80 12.73
N GLY A 384 0.03 1.31 11.51
CA GLY A 384 -0.76 0.87 10.36
C GLY A 384 -1.01 2.01 9.39
N ASP A 385 -1.34 1.66 8.16
CA ASP A 385 -1.68 2.62 7.10
C ASP A 385 -2.92 3.48 7.43
N TRP A 386 -3.69 3.07 8.41
CA TRP A 386 -4.88 3.74 8.91
C TRP A 386 -4.62 4.75 10.04
N THR A 387 -3.40 4.81 10.59
CA THR A 387 -3.02 5.86 11.55
C THR A 387 -2.65 7.16 10.83
N ASP A 388 -2.69 8.30 11.53
CA ASP A 388 -2.39 9.60 10.92
C ASP A 388 -0.89 9.78 10.66
N THR A 389 -0.47 9.41 9.46
CA THR A 389 0.90 9.59 8.98
C THR A 389 1.05 10.81 8.06
N GLY A 390 -0.04 11.49 7.71
CA GLY A 390 -0.08 12.51 6.65
C GLY A 390 0.09 11.94 5.23
N LEU A 391 0.13 10.60 5.08
CA LEU A 391 0.24 9.92 3.80
C LEU A 391 -0.97 9.00 3.56
N PRO A 392 -1.27 8.63 2.31
CA PRO A 392 -2.33 7.66 2.03
C PRO A 392 -1.99 6.25 2.53
N ALA A 393 -2.99 5.36 2.51
CA ALA A 393 -2.85 3.94 2.88
C ALA A 393 -2.04 3.18 1.83
N THR A 394 -0.72 3.32 1.89
CA THR A 394 0.27 2.75 0.97
C THR A 394 1.40 2.08 1.75
N ILE A 395 2.29 1.34 1.07
CA ILE A 395 3.50 0.77 1.69
C ILE A 395 4.33 1.88 2.38
N GLU A 396 4.51 3.05 1.75
CA GLU A 396 5.23 4.19 2.34
C GLU A 396 4.56 4.66 3.64
N GLY A 397 3.23 4.86 3.62
CA GLY A 397 2.45 5.24 4.79
C GLY A 397 2.52 4.20 5.91
N THR A 398 2.44 2.92 5.54
CA THR A 398 2.53 1.79 6.48
C THR A 398 3.88 1.72 7.18
N LEU A 399 4.98 1.76 6.44
CA LEU A 399 6.33 1.72 7.01
C LEU A 399 6.62 2.95 7.88
N ARG A 400 6.18 4.13 7.42
CA ARG A 400 6.26 5.37 8.21
C ARG A 400 5.51 5.26 9.52
N SER A 401 4.32 4.66 9.53
CA SER A 401 3.54 4.48 10.75
C SER A 401 4.26 3.62 11.79
N GLY A 402 4.96 2.56 11.34
CA GLY A 402 5.78 1.73 12.21
C GLY A 402 6.92 2.51 12.87
N VAL A 403 7.61 3.35 12.09
CA VAL A 403 8.65 4.25 12.63
C VAL A 403 8.05 5.24 13.63
N MET A 404 6.93 5.89 13.30
CA MET A 404 6.27 6.85 14.19
C MET A 404 5.83 6.20 15.52
N ALA A 405 5.32 4.98 15.49
CA ALA A 405 4.93 4.26 16.69
C ALA A 405 6.13 3.87 17.56
N SER A 406 7.21 3.39 16.94
CA SER A 406 8.44 3.04 17.65
C SER A 406 9.17 4.26 18.22
N ASP A 407 9.20 5.39 17.50
CA ASP A 407 9.78 6.63 18.01
C ASP A 407 8.97 7.15 19.21
N ALA A 408 7.63 7.07 19.14
CA ALA A 408 6.76 7.44 20.25
C ALA A 408 6.96 6.56 21.49
N ASP A 409 7.26 5.25 21.30
CA ASP A 409 7.62 4.33 22.38
C ASP A 409 8.97 4.72 23.01
N LEU A 410 10.00 4.95 22.20
CA LEU A 410 11.33 5.35 22.67
C LEU A 410 11.34 6.70 23.42
N GLU A 411 10.56 7.67 22.97
CA GLU A 411 10.39 8.96 23.66
C GLU A 411 9.67 8.82 25.01
N ASN A 412 8.81 7.83 25.17
CA ASN A 412 8.06 7.59 26.41
C ASN A 412 8.92 7.01 27.54
N LEU A 413 10.15 6.59 27.23
CA LEU A 413 11.12 6.03 28.17
C LEU A 413 12.06 7.08 28.75
N ASN A 414 12.12 8.27 28.17
CA ASN A 414 12.95 9.40 28.58
C ASN A 414 12.13 10.40 29.42
#